data_054ee2b4b677acada389a6972162d8e2
#
_entry.id   054ee2b4b677acada389a6972162d8e2
#
_cell.length_a   1.000
_cell.length_b   1.000
_cell.length_c   1.000
_cell.angle_alpha   90.00
_cell.angle_beta   90.00
_cell.angle_gamma   90.00
#
_symmetry.space_group_name_H-M   'P 1'
#
loop_
_entity.id
_entity.type
_entity.pdbx_description
1 polymer ?
#
loop_
_entity_poly.entity_id
_entity_poly.type
_entity_poly.pdbx_seq_one_letter_code
_entity_poly.pdbx_strand_id
1 'polypeptide(L)'
;MIYRVKVSETAARQIREAADWWHGNRGGAVDALADDLERAFDLITRQPRIGKMADPPDPIYSRRIYLHRIHYFLYYSVDDRTETVEVLAFWHASRGSSPEFD
;
A
#
# COMPACT_ATOMS: atom_id res chain seq x y z
N MET A 1 16.03 3.46 -12.87
CA MET A 1 15.41 4.75 -12.52
C MET A 1 14.47 4.57 -11.35
N ILE A 2 14.46 5.51 -10.42
CA ILE A 2 13.63 5.41 -9.22
C ILE A 2 12.48 6.41 -9.35
N TYR A 3 11.26 5.90 -9.26
CA TYR A 3 10.07 6.74 -9.27
C TYR A 3 9.90 7.42 -7.91
N ARG A 4 9.20 8.55 -7.92
CA ARG A 4 8.82 9.20 -6.67
C ARG A 4 7.59 8.50 -6.09
N VAL A 5 7.46 8.54 -4.77
CA VAL A 5 6.27 8.01 -4.10
C VAL A 5 5.43 9.17 -3.57
N LYS A 6 4.13 9.05 -3.79
CA LYS A 6 3.14 9.97 -3.25
C LYS A 6 2.10 9.12 -2.53
N VAL A 7 1.59 9.59 -1.40
CA VAL A 7 0.61 8.84 -0.62
C VAL A 7 -0.66 9.68 -0.56
N SER A 8 -1.79 9.09 -0.99
CA SER A 8 -3.07 9.79 -0.95
C SER A 8 -3.52 10.01 0.50
N GLU A 9 -4.44 10.94 0.70
CA GLU A 9 -4.97 11.20 2.05
C GLU A 9 -5.66 9.96 2.61
N THR A 10 -6.41 9.24 1.79
CA THR A 10 -7.08 8.01 2.21
C THR A 10 -6.08 6.96 2.61
N ALA A 11 -5.04 6.74 1.81
CA ALA A 11 -4.00 5.76 2.15
C ALA A 11 -3.26 6.17 3.42
N ALA A 12 -2.93 7.44 3.57
CA ALA A 12 -2.25 7.92 4.77
C ALA A 12 -3.09 7.67 6.03
N ARG A 13 -4.39 7.92 5.95
CA ARG A 13 -5.31 7.64 7.06
C ARG A 13 -5.34 6.16 7.38
N GLN A 14 -5.45 5.32 6.35
CA GLN A 14 -5.49 3.87 6.55
C GLN A 14 -4.20 3.34 7.15
N ILE A 15 -3.05 3.89 6.76
CA ILE A 15 -1.76 3.51 7.34
C ILE A 15 -1.71 3.92 8.82
N ARG A 16 -2.18 5.12 9.16
CA ARG A 16 -2.22 5.55 10.56
C ARG A 16 -3.13 4.66 11.38
N GLU A 17 -4.31 4.31 10.85
CA GLU A 17 -5.23 3.39 11.55
C GLU A 17 -4.58 2.03 11.77
N ALA A 18 -3.87 1.52 10.78
CA ALA A 18 -3.17 0.25 10.93
C ALA A 18 -2.07 0.34 11.99
N ALA A 19 -1.31 1.44 11.99
CA ALA A 19 -0.24 1.64 12.97
C ALA A 19 -0.81 1.72 14.39
N ASP A 20 -1.93 2.43 14.56
CA ASP A 20 -2.58 2.52 15.86
C ASP A 20 -3.06 1.16 16.34
N TRP A 21 -3.66 0.38 15.46
CA TRP A 21 -4.13 -0.97 15.81
C TRP A 21 -2.96 -1.86 16.24
N TRP A 22 -1.87 -1.85 15.46
CA TRP A 22 -0.70 -2.67 15.77
C TRP A 22 -0.06 -2.25 17.07
N HIS A 23 0.02 -0.96 17.34
CA HIS A 23 0.55 -0.45 18.59
C HIS A 23 -0.27 -0.93 19.79
N GLY A 24 -1.60 -0.92 19.67
CA GLY A 24 -2.49 -1.32 20.76
C GLY A 24 -2.62 -2.82 20.94
N ASN A 25 -2.45 -3.61 19.89
CA ASN A 25 -2.74 -5.05 19.90
C ASN A 25 -1.51 -5.93 19.76
N ARG A 26 -0.41 -5.41 19.22
CA ARG A 26 0.81 -6.17 18.98
C ARG A 26 2.03 -5.27 19.20
N GLY A 27 2.10 -4.68 20.40
CA GLY A 27 3.08 -3.67 20.71
C GLY A 27 4.51 -3.97 20.27
N GLY A 28 4.96 -5.21 20.47
CA GLY A 28 6.31 -5.63 20.09
C GLY A 28 6.50 -5.83 18.60
N ALA A 29 5.41 -5.81 17.81
CA ALA A 29 5.46 -6.06 16.39
C ALA A 29 5.14 -4.80 15.55
N VAL A 30 5.05 -3.63 16.18
CA VAL A 30 4.76 -2.40 15.45
C VAL A 30 5.86 -2.08 14.44
N ASP A 31 7.10 -2.48 14.72
CA ASP A 31 8.21 -2.30 13.81
C ASP A 31 8.07 -3.13 12.54
N ALA A 32 7.37 -4.27 12.63
CA ALA A 32 7.12 -5.09 11.45
C ALA A 32 6.28 -4.35 10.42
N LEU A 33 5.27 -3.60 10.87
CA LEU A 33 4.45 -2.79 9.98
C LEU A 33 5.29 -1.72 9.29
N ALA A 34 6.04 -0.96 10.08
CA ALA A 34 6.89 0.12 9.54
C ALA A 34 7.93 -0.42 8.57
N ASP A 35 8.60 -1.51 8.92
CA ASP A 35 9.63 -2.11 8.09
C ASP A 35 9.06 -2.62 6.77
N ASP A 36 7.92 -3.28 6.82
CA ASP A 36 7.30 -3.83 5.61
C ASP A 36 6.78 -2.73 4.70
N LEU A 37 6.23 -1.65 5.27
CA LEU A 37 5.82 -0.50 4.47
C LEU A 37 7.01 0.16 3.80
N GLU A 38 8.11 0.35 4.51
CA GLU A 38 9.32 0.95 3.94
C GLU A 38 9.85 0.11 2.79
N ARG A 39 9.93 -1.20 2.97
CA ARG A 39 10.36 -2.11 1.91
C ARG A 39 9.43 -2.09 0.72
N ALA A 40 8.11 -2.02 0.97
CA ALA A 40 7.12 -1.96 -0.09
C ALA A 40 7.26 -0.67 -0.90
N PHE A 41 7.44 0.46 -0.23
CA PHE A 41 7.64 1.74 -0.92
C PHE A 41 8.91 1.70 -1.77
N ASP A 42 10.01 1.17 -1.23
CA ASP A 42 11.24 1.04 -1.99
C ASP A 42 11.04 0.15 -3.22
N LEU A 43 10.34 -0.95 -3.04
CA LEU A 43 10.10 -1.90 -4.13
C LEU A 43 9.29 -1.28 -5.26
N ILE A 44 8.19 -0.60 -4.97
CA ILE A 44 7.33 -0.06 -6.01
C ILE A 44 7.94 1.16 -6.70
N THR A 45 8.86 1.87 -6.04
CA THR A 45 9.57 2.97 -6.70
C THR A 45 10.66 2.48 -7.64
N ARG A 46 11.23 1.31 -7.37
CA ARG A 46 12.25 0.70 -8.23
C ARG A 46 11.65 -0.17 -9.32
N GLN A 47 10.54 -0.83 -9.03
CA GLN A 47 9.85 -1.74 -9.95
C GLN A 47 8.36 -1.42 -9.94
N PRO A 48 7.96 -0.30 -10.58
CA PRO A 48 6.56 0.15 -10.47
C PRO A 48 5.52 -0.87 -10.96
N ARG A 49 5.89 -1.74 -11.88
CA ARG A 49 4.93 -2.70 -12.42
C ARG A 49 4.98 -4.07 -11.76
N ILE A 50 5.65 -4.18 -10.61
CA ILE A 50 5.75 -5.47 -9.93
C ILE A 50 4.41 -5.91 -9.36
N GLY A 51 3.55 -4.97 -8.98
CA GLY A 51 2.24 -5.30 -8.42
C GLY A 51 1.30 -5.84 -9.47
N LYS A 52 0.46 -6.79 -9.07
CA LYS A 52 -0.57 -7.35 -9.92
C LYS A 52 -1.69 -6.32 -10.10
N MET A 53 -2.25 -6.23 -11.31
CA MET A 53 -3.41 -5.38 -11.54
C MET A 53 -4.56 -5.83 -10.63
N ALA A 54 -5.24 -4.87 -10.00
CA ALA A 54 -6.38 -5.16 -9.15
C ALA A 54 -7.52 -5.75 -9.98
N ASP A 55 -8.24 -6.69 -9.37
CA ASP A 55 -9.29 -7.43 -10.06
C ASP A 55 -10.55 -7.40 -9.20
N PRO A 56 -11.73 -7.01 -9.75
CA PRO A 56 -11.91 -6.53 -11.12
C PRO A 56 -11.18 -5.22 -11.34
N PRO A 57 -10.87 -4.87 -12.58
CA PRO A 57 -10.14 -3.64 -12.84
C PRO A 57 -10.96 -2.47 -12.29
N ASP A 58 -10.35 -1.74 -11.38
CA ASP A 58 -11.00 -0.57 -10.87
C ASP A 58 -10.82 0.60 -11.83
N PRO A 59 -11.60 1.68 -11.65
CA PRO A 59 -11.56 2.80 -12.60
C PRO A 59 -10.23 3.51 -12.70
N ILE A 60 -9.34 3.31 -11.74
CA ILE A 60 -8.02 3.97 -11.72
C ILE A 60 -6.89 3.03 -12.08
N TYR A 61 -7.21 1.81 -12.49
CA TYR A 61 -6.23 0.83 -12.93
C TYR A 61 -5.11 0.62 -11.91
N SER A 62 -5.48 0.44 -10.67
CA SER A 62 -4.50 0.25 -9.60
C SER A 62 -3.83 -1.11 -9.68
N ARG A 63 -2.65 -1.17 -9.11
CA ARG A 63 -1.92 -2.41 -8.87
C ARG A 63 -1.91 -2.66 -7.37
N ARG A 64 -1.68 -3.91 -6.97
CA ARG A 64 -1.54 -4.22 -5.56
C ARG A 64 -0.41 -5.19 -5.33
N ILE A 65 0.22 -5.08 -4.17
CA ILE A 65 1.16 -6.08 -3.68
C ILE A 65 0.69 -6.56 -2.32
N TYR A 66 0.96 -7.83 -2.03
CA TYR A 66 0.57 -8.43 -0.77
C TYR A 66 1.78 -8.47 0.17
N LEU A 67 1.63 -7.92 1.37
CA LEU A 67 2.67 -7.91 2.39
C LEU A 67 2.42 -9.08 3.31
N HIS A 68 3.12 -10.18 3.07
CA HIS A 68 2.84 -11.49 3.68
C HIS A 68 2.95 -11.49 5.20
N ARG A 69 3.93 -10.77 5.75
CA ARG A 69 4.17 -10.81 7.19
C ARG A 69 3.06 -10.15 7.99
N ILE A 70 2.50 -9.08 7.44
CA ILE A 70 1.48 -8.31 8.14
C ILE A 70 0.07 -8.53 7.59
N HIS A 71 -0.05 -9.25 6.48
CA HIS A 71 -1.34 -9.60 5.83
C HIS A 71 -2.12 -8.38 5.35
N TYR A 72 -1.44 -7.41 4.75
CA TYR A 72 -2.06 -6.24 4.14
C TYR A 72 -1.79 -6.21 2.64
N PHE A 73 -2.74 -5.64 1.91
CA PHE A 73 -2.53 -5.25 0.52
C PHE A 73 -2.17 -3.77 0.47
N LEU A 74 -1.19 -3.45 -0.34
CA LEU A 74 -0.85 -2.06 -0.68
C LEU A 74 -1.28 -1.82 -2.12
N TYR A 75 -2.20 -0.87 -2.32
CA TYR A 75 -2.71 -0.51 -3.64
C TYR A 75 -2.04 0.77 -4.11
N TYR A 76 -1.64 0.80 -5.37
CA TYR A 76 -0.96 1.98 -5.91
C TYR A 76 -1.25 2.11 -7.41
N SER A 77 -1.08 3.31 -7.93
CA SER A 77 -1.12 3.59 -9.37
C SER A 77 0.23 4.09 -9.83
N VAL A 78 0.48 3.97 -11.13
CA VAL A 78 1.75 4.37 -11.74
C VAL A 78 1.48 5.44 -12.77
N ASP A 79 2.20 6.55 -12.67
CA ASP A 79 2.16 7.60 -13.69
C ASP A 79 3.56 7.71 -14.29
N ASP A 80 3.72 7.15 -15.49
CA ASP A 80 5.01 7.14 -16.19
C ASP A 80 5.43 8.53 -16.66
N ARG A 81 4.47 9.40 -16.91
CA ARG A 81 4.79 10.75 -17.39
C ARG A 81 5.54 11.54 -16.32
N THR A 82 5.13 11.41 -15.09
CA THR A 82 5.76 12.13 -13.98
C THR A 82 6.72 11.25 -13.19
N GLU A 83 6.84 9.97 -13.57
CA GLU A 83 7.65 8.98 -12.87
C GLU A 83 7.30 8.95 -11.39
N THR A 84 6.00 8.81 -11.12
CA THR A 84 5.45 8.82 -9.77
C THR A 84 4.60 7.57 -9.55
N VAL A 85 4.75 6.94 -8.39
CA VAL A 85 3.80 5.95 -7.91
C VAL A 85 2.97 6.60 -6.81
N GLU A 86 1.66 6.45 -6.88
CA GLU A 86 0.78 6.98 -5.84
C GLU A 86 0.16 5.83 -5.06
N VAL A 87 0.40 5.80 -3.76
CA VAL A 87 -0.20 4.81 -2.87
C VAL A 87 -1.63 5.25 -2.61
N LEU A 88 -2.59 4.38 -2.92
CA LEU A 88 -4.02 4.71 -2.94
C LEU A 88 -4.77 4.12 -1.76
N ALA A 89 -4.35 2.96 -1.27
CA ALA A 89 -5.03 2.30 -0.17
C ALA A 89 -4.10 1.32 0.51
N PHE A 90 -4.36 1.08 1.80
CA PHE A 90 -3.65 0.11 2.61
C PHE A 90 -4.71 -0.68 3.37
N TRP A 91 -4.87 -1.98 3.05
CA TRP A 91 -6.08 -2.72 3.43
C TRP A 91 -5.75 -4.11 3.92
N HIS A 92 -6.26 -4.47 5.10
CA HIS A 92 -6.01 -5.79 5.66
C HIS A 92 -6.68 -6.86 4.79
N ALA A 93 -5.94 -7.94 4.48
CA ALA A 93 -6.40 -8.96 3.54
C ALA A 93 -7.63 -9.72 4.02
N SER A 94 -7.87 -9.78 5.33
CA SER A 94 -9.02 -10.50 5.87
C SER A 94 -10.30 -9.67 5.92
N ARG A 95 -10.27 -8.39 5.53
CA ARG A 95 -11.51 -7.62 5.41
C ARG A 95 -12.33 -8.15 4.25
N GLY A 96 -13.63 -8.31 4.45
CA GLY A 96 -14.52 -8.86 3.45
C GLY A 96 -14.98 -7.87 2.38
N SER A 97 -14.57 -6.62 2.45
CA SER A 97 -14.96 -5.57 1.52
C SER A 97 -13.78 -5.03 0.75
N SER A 98 -14.06 -4.34 -0.35
CA SER A 98 -13.01 -3.64 -1.11
C SER A 98 -12.52 -2.43 -0.33
N PRO A 99 -11.26 -2.02 -0.53
CA PRO A 99 -10.75 -0.82 0.13
C PRO A 99 -11.42 0.43 -0.38
N GLU A 100 -11.40 1.47 0.45
CA GLU A 100 -11.79 2.80 0.02
C GLU A 100 -10.63 3.43 -0.74
N PHE A 101 -10.99 4.09 -1.84
CA PHE A 101 -10.05 4.91 -2.62
C PHE A 101 -10.58 6.34 -2.62
N ASP A 102 -9.72 7.27 -2.86
CA ASP A 102 -10.14 8.67 -3.01
C ASP A 102 -10.94 8.90 -4.27
#